data_266035743b64a40f0bd5b5faa71f2af6
#
_entry.id   266035743b64a40f0bd5b5faa71f2af6
#
_cell.length_a   1.000
_cell.length_b   1.000
_cell.length_c   1.000
_cell.angle_alpha   90.00
_cell.angle_beta   90.00
_cell.angle_gamma   90.00
#
_symmetry.space_group_name_H-M   'P 1'
#
loop_
_entity.id
_entity.type
_entity.pdbx_description
1 polymer ?
#
loop_
_entity_poly.entity_id
_entity_poly.type
_entity_poly.pdbx_seq_one_letter_code
_entity_poly.pdbx_strand_id
1 'polypeptide(L)'
;MASAYVPEGTICLLSAARYYNLTTYIPDSIDVAIDRKARVSTLPDYPEIKLYYFNPGRMEIGNTTVDEEGNRFAIFDIEKTVVDIIYYRNKVGIEETGEIVRNYIKRPDRDLNRLYEYAKKLGCEKKVRTYMEVLL
;
A
#
# COMPACT_ATOMS: atom_id res chain seq x y z
N MET A 1 9.75 -15.86 1.05
CA MET A 1 8.97 -14.75 1.66
C MET A 1 9.73 -13.44 1.57
N ALA A 2 9.08 -12.39 1.12
CA ALA A 2 9.71 -11.06 1.05
C ALA A 2 10.23 -10.60 2.40
N SER A 3 9.54 -10.91 3.49
CA SER A 3 9.95 -10.53 4.84
C SER A 3 11.29 -11.12 5.28
N ALA A 4 11.71 -12.23 4.67
CA ALA A 4 13.01 -12.82 4.95
C ALA A 4 14.16 -12.00 4.36
N TYR A 5 13.89 -11.28 3.25
CA TYR A 5 14.89 -10.47 2.56
C TYR A 5 14.86 -9.00 3.00
N VAL A 6 13.68 -8.54 3.44
CA VAL A 6 13.49 -7.16 3.88
C VAL A 6 12.74 -7.19 5.22
N PRO A 7 13.42 -7.57 6.31
CA PRO A 7 12.75 -7.76 7.61
C PRO A 7 12.06 -6.51 8.15
N GLU A 8 12.58 -5.33 7.82
CA GLU A 8 12.02 -4.05 8.26
C GLU A 8 11.03 -3.47 7.26
N GLY A 9 10.76 -4.20 6.16
CA GLY A 9 9.88 -3.75 5.11
C GLY A 9 8.41 -4.00 5.43
N THR A 10 7.57 -3.21 4.80
CA THR A 10 6.11 -3.31 4.90
C THR A 10 5.53 -3.47 3.50
N ILE A 11 4.70 -4.49 3.30
CA ILE A 11 4.05 -4.70 2.00
C ILE A 11 3.15 -3.50 1.69
N CYS A 12 3.26 -2.98 0.47
CA CYS A 12 2.61 -1.74 0.07
C CYS A 12 2.02 -1.82 -1.34
N LEU A 13 1.34 -0.76 -1.72
CA LEU A 13 0.84 -0.48 -3.08
C LEU A 13 0.08 -1.67 -3.69
N LEU A 14 0.43 -2.09 -4.91
CA LEU A 14 -0.31 -3.15 -5.61
C LEU A 14 -0.28 -4.48 -4.86
N SER A 15 0.83 -4.82 -4.22
CA SER A 15 0.90 -6.06 -3.44
C SER A 15 -0.03 -6.03 -2.24
N ALA A 16 -0.13 -4.90 -1.55
CA ALA A 16 -1.10 -4.74 -0.46
C ALA A 16 -2.53 -4.75 -0.99
N ALA A 17 -2.79 -4.06 -2.09
CA ALA A 17 -4.11 -4.05 -2.73
C ALA A 17 -4.55 -5.45 -3.13
N ARG A 18 -3.64 -6.25 -3.67
CA ARG A 18 -3.92 -7.63 -4.03
C ARG A 18 -4.26 -8.48 -2.81
N TYR A 19 -3.52 -8.29 -1.73
CA TYR A 19 -3.79 -8.99 -0.46
C TYR A 19 -5.22 -8.72 0.03
N TYR A 20 -5.69 -7.48 -0.08
CA TYR A 20 -7.03 -7.09 0.37
C TYR A 20 -8.11 -7.31 -0.69
N ASN A 21 -7.78 -7.92 -1.83
CA ASN A 21 -8.71 -8.17 -2.94
C ASN A 21 -9.31 -6.88 -3.53
N LEU A 22 -8.52 -5.82 -3.57
CA LEU A 22 -8.94 -4.56 -4.18
C LEU A 22 -8.65 -4.50 -5.68
N THR A 23 -7.88 -5.45 -6.19
CA THR A 23 -7.54 -5.49 -7.62
C THR A 23 -7.49 -6.93 -8.10
N THR A 24 -7.80 -7.13 -9.39
CA THR A 24 -7.61 -8.39 -10.09
C THR A 24 -6.24 -8.49 -10.73
N TYR A 25 -5.52 -7.37 -10.79
CA TYR A 25 -4.17 -7.33 -11.34
C TYR A 25 -3.21 -8.14 -10.46
N ILE A 26 -2.41 -8.99 -11.10
CA ILE A 26 -1.38 -9.78 -10.40
C ILE A 26 -0.03 -9.09 -10.64
N PRO A 27 0.57 -8.48 -9.58
CA PRO A 27 1.85 -7.81 -9.74
C PRO A 27 2.97 -8.76 -10.14
N ASP A 28 3.89 -8.29 -10.99
CA ASP A 28 5.07 -9.05 -11.38
C ASP A 28 6.12 -9.09 -10.27
N SER A 29 6.02 -8.17 -9.31
CA SER A 29 6.96 -8.05 -8.21
C SER A 29 6.20 -7.90 -6.90
N ILE A 30 6.91 -8.09 -5.80
CA ILE A 30 6.37 -7.80 -4.47
C ILE A 30 6.81 -6.38 -4.10
N ASP A 31 5.85 -5.51 -3.89
CA ASP A 31 6.11 -4.11 -3.51
C ASP A 31 6.32 -4.01 -2.01
N VAL A 32 7.49 -3.52 -1.61
CA VAL A 32 7.87 -3.40 -0.20
C VAL A 32 8.35 -1.99 0.07
N ALA A 33 7.75 -1.34 1.06
CA ALA A 33 8.20 -0.04 1.53
C ALA A 33 9.20 -0.21 2.66
N ILE A 34 10.25 0.60 2.65
CA ILE A 34 11.23 0.65 3.74
C ILE A 34 11.53 2.12 4.07
N ASP A 35 12.01 2.35 5.29
CA ASP A 35 12.51 3.66 5.66
C ASP A 35 13.63 4.05 4.70
N ARG A 36 13.62 5.29 4.22
CA ARG A 36 14.60 5.74 3.23
C ARG A 36 16.04 5.73 3.74
N LYS A 37 16.24 5.57 5.04
CA LYS A 37 17.57 5.41 5.64
C LYS A 37 17.96 3.96 5.82
N ALA A 38 17.06 3.02 5.61
CA ALA A 38 17.33 1.61 5.74
C ALA A 38 18.23 1.13 4.60
N ARG A 39 19.00 0.08 4.87
CA ARG A 39 19.86 -0.54 3.88
C ARG A 39 19.47 -1.99 3.70
N VAL A 40 19.37 -2.40 2.44
CA VAL A 40 19.08 -3.78 2.08
C VAL A 40 20.32 -4.32 1.36
N SER A 41 20.94 -5.35 1.93
CA SER A 41 22.21 -5.84 1.40
C SER A 41 22.04 -6.69 0.13
N THR A 42 21.01 -7.52 0.09
CA THR A 42 20.82 -8.45 -1.02
C THR A 42 19.35 -8.73 -1.23
N LEU A 43 18.92 -8.66 -2.48
CA LEU A 43 17.56 -9.04 -2.88
C LEU A 43 17.64 -10.30 -3.75
N PRO A 44 16.61 -11.17 -3.71
CA PRO A 44 16.58 -12.35 -4.55
C PRO A 44 16.26 -11.98 -6.00
N ASP A 45 16.66 -12.86 -6.93
CA ASP A 45 16.23 -12.72 -8.31
C ASP A 45 14.75 -13.07 -8.49
N TYR A 46 14.26 -13.98 -7.66
CA TYR A 46 12.86 -14.38 -7.67
C TYR A 46 12.43 -14.78 -6.27
N PRO A 47 11.28 -14.29 -5.79
CA PRO A 47 10.44 -13.29 -6.48
C PRO A 47 11.13 -11.94 -6.55
N GLU A 48 10.84 -11.18 -7.60
CA GLU A 48 11.35 -9.82 -7.72
C GLU A 48 10.73 -8.96 -6.60
N ILE A 49 11.57 -8.21 -5.90
CA ILE A 49 11.13 -7.28 -4.86
C ILE A 49 11.41 -5.87 -5.33
N LYS A 50 10.35 -5.06 -5.40
CA LYS A 50 10.45 -3.65 -5.77
C LYS A 50 10.39 -2.82 -4.50
N LEU A 51 11.47 -2.08 -4.22
CA LEU A 51 11.57 -1.27 -3.01
C LEU A 51 11.02 0.13 -3.23
N TYR A 52 10.27 0.61 -2.24
CA TYR A 52 9.80 1.99 -2.17
C TYR A 52 10.34 2.61 -0.90
N TYR A 53 11.02 3.74 -1.02
CA TYR A 53 11.65 4.40 0.12
C TYR A 53 10.72 5.47 0.66
N PHE A 54 10.21 5.23 1.85
CA PHE A 54 9.28 6.14 2.52
C PHE A 54 10.00 6.88 3.65
N ASN A 55 9.59 8.13 3.91
CA ASN A 55 10.06 8.82 5.09
C ASN A 55 9.41 8.20 6.35
N PRO A 56 9.97 8.46 7.56
CA PRO A 56 9.44 7.84 8.77
C PRO A 56 7.94 8.08 9.01
N GLY A 57 7.45 9.28 8.75
CA GLY A 57 6.04 9.58 8.95
C GLY A 57 5.14 8.74 8.06
N ARG A 58 5.53 8.57 6.79
CA ARG A 58 4.76 7.72 5.86
C ARG A 58 4.85 6.24 6.23
N MET A 59 5.98 5.80 6.76
CA MET A 59 6.14 4.41 7.20
C MET A 59 5.29 4.06 8.42
N GLU A 60 5.07 5.00 9.32
CA GLU A 60 4.32 4.74 10.54
C GLU A 60 2.82 4.68 10.35
N ILE A 61 2.28 5.52 9.46
CA ILE A 61 0.84 5.65 9.28
C ILE A 61 0.28 4.38 8.65
N GLY A 62 -0.66 3.74 9.36
CA GLY A 62 -1.35 2.56 8.86
C GLY A 62 -0.52 1.28 8.80
N ASN A 63 0.67 1.27 9.40
CA ASN A 63 1.54 0.09 9.40
C ASN A 63 0.99 -0.94 10.39
N THR A 64 0.70 -2.14 9.91
CA THR A 64 0.14 -3.21 10.74
C THR A 64 0.95 -4.49 10.56
N THR A 65 0.67 -5.48 11.42
CA THR A 65 1.30 -6.78 11.31
C THR A 65 0.20 -7.83 11.13
N VAL A 66 0.42 -8.75 10.20
CA VAL A 66 -0.46 -9.88 9.96
C VAL A 66 0.29 -11.16 10.31
N ASP A 67 -0.39 -12.09 10.97
CA ASP A 67 0.15 -13.41 11.28
C ASP A 67 -0.78 -14.45 10.66
N GLU A 68 -0.30 -15.11 9.61
CA GLU A 68 -1.05 -16.15 8.90
C GLU A 68 -0.26 -17.45 8.89
N GLU A 69 -0.82 -18.49 9.50
CA GLU A 69 -0.22 -19.81 9.51
C GLU A 69 1.26 -19.82 9.95
N GLY A 70 1.58 -19.00 10.96
CA GLY A 70 2.94 -18.87 11.46
C GLY A 70 3.82 -17.92 10.67
N ASN A 71 3.34 -17.36 9.57
CA ASN A 71 4.04 -16.32 8.83
C ASN A 71 3.61 -14.96 9.35
N ARG A 72 4.56 -14.20 9.87
CA ARG A 72 4.32 -12.86 10.35
C ARG A 72 4.97 -11.85 9.39
N PHE A 73 4.19 -10.88 8.93
CA PHE A 73 4.70 -9.84 8.04
C PHE A 73 4.00 -8.52 8.30
N ALA A 74 4.68 -7.43 7.98
CA ALA A 74 4.10 -6.10 8.06
C ALA A 74 3.44 -5.75 6.73
N ILE A 75 2.26 -5.13 6.82
CA ILE A 75 1.52 -4.67 5.66
C ILE A 75 0.78 -3.40 6.06
N PHE A 76 0.64 -2.45 5.15
CA PHE A 76 -0.19 -1.27 5.41
C PHE A 76 -1.66 -1.67 5.41
N ASP A 77 -2.46 -1.03 6.26
CA ASP A 77 -3.90 -1.30 6.29
C ASP A 77 -4.57 -0.83 5.00
N ILE A 78 -5.86 -1.16 4.87
CA ILE A 78 -6.61 -0.90 3.64
C ILE A 78 -6.62 0.59 3.29
N GLU A 79 -6.94 1.45 4.26
CA GLU A 79 -7.04 2.89 4.02
C GLU A 79 -5.69 3.49 3.64
N LYS A 80 -4.62 3.09 4.32
CA LYS A 80 -3.28 3.56 3.97
C LYS A 80 -2.90 3.12 2.57
N THR A 81 -3.22 1.88 2.22
CA THR A 81 -2.96 1.33 0.88
C THR A 81 -3.66 2.16 -0.19
N VAL A 82 -4.94 2.50 0.02
CA VAL A 82 -5.69 3.31 -0.95
C VAL A 82 -5.09 4.71 -1.08
N VAL A 83 -4.75 5.35 0.04
CA VAL A 83 -4.14 6.68 0.02
C VAL A 83 -2.81 6.66 -0.73
N ASP A 84 -1.95 5.68 -0.45
CA ASP A 84 -0.66 5.58 -1.12
C ASP A 84 -0.80 5.29 -2.61
N ILE A 85 -1.76 4.47 -3.01
CA ILE A 85 -2.02 4.18 -4.42
C ILE A 85 -2.46 5.45 -5.16
N ILE A 86 -3.32 6.24 -4.56
CA ILE A 86 -3.72 7.52 -5.16
C ILE A 86 -2.52 8.46 -5.26
N TYR A 87 -1.71 8.52 -4.21
CA TYR A 87 -0.51 9.36 -4.21
C TYR A 87 0.47 8.94 -5.31
N TYR A 88 0.68 7.64 -5.49
CA TYR A 88 1.61 7.08 -6.48
C TYR A 88 0.92 6.63 -7.77
N ARG A 89 -0.23 7.17 -8.10
CA ARG A 89 -1.05 6.71 -9.23
C ARG A 89 -0.31 6.69 -10.56
N ASN A 90 0.66 7.58 -10.75
CA ASN A 90 1.44 7.61 -11.98
C ASN A 90 2.40 6.43 -12.09
N LYS A 91 2.83 5.88 -10.95
CA LYS A 91 3.67 4.67 -10.92
C LYS A 91 2.86 3.40 -10.90
N VAL A 92 1.72 3.43 -10.23
CA VAL A 92 0.82 2.27 -10.11
C VAL A 92 0.05 2.04 -11.41
N GLY A 93 -0.42 3.12 -12.03
CA GLY A 93 -1.25 3.08 -13.22
C GLY A 93 -2.61 3.70 -12.93
N ILE A 94 -3.11 4.50 -13.87
CA ILE A 94 -4.38 5.22 -13.68
C ILE A 94 -5.56 4.25 -13.67
N GLU A 95 -5.56 3.23 -14.53
CA GLU A 95 -6.64 2.24 -14.59
C GLU A 95 -6.66 1.38 -13.32
N GLU A 96 -5.50 0.91 -12.88
CA GLU A 96 -5.34 0.12 -11.66
C GLU A 96 -5.79 0.92 -10.46
N THR A 97 -5.42 2.19 -10.38
CA THR A 97 -5.85 3.08 -9.30
C THR A 97 -7.36 3.21 -9.28
N GLY A 98 -7.99 3.42 -10.43
CA GLY A 98 -9.45 3.50 -10.53
C GLY A 98 -10.15 2.23 -10.07
N GLU A 99 -9.66 1.08 -10.49
CA GLU A 99 -10.21 -0.22 -10.04
C GLU A 99 -10.15 -0.35 -8.53
N ILE A 100 -8.98 -0.06 -7.97
CA ILE A 100 -8.74 -0.21 -6.53
C ILE A 100 -9.66 0.70 -5.73
N VAL A 101 -9.79 1.96 -6.12
CA VAL A 101 -10.64 2.91 -5.41
C VAL A 101 -12.12 2.49 -5.53
N ARG A 102 -12.58 2.07 -6.70
CA ARG A 102 -13.95 1.59 -6.88
C ARG A 102 -14.24 0.37 -6.01
N ASN A 103 -13.31 -0.58 -5.95
CA ASN A 103 -13.46 -1.77 -5.12
C ASN A 103 -13.46 -1.43 -3.63
N TYR A 104 -12.63 -0.47 -3.23
CA TYR A 104 -12.62 0.00 -1.84
C TYR A 104 -13.97 0.61 -1.44
N ILE A 105 -14.54 1.45 -2.28
CA ILE A 105 -15.84 2.10 -2.02
C ILE A 105 -16.95 1.08 -1.80
N LYS A 106 -16.88 -0.08 -2.46
CA LYS A 106 -17.87 -1.13 -2.34
C LYS A 106 -17.74 -1.97 -1.07
N ARG A 107 -16.65 -1.85 -0.35
CA ARG A 107 -16.42 -2.67 0.85
C ARG A 107 -17.30 -2.19 2.00
N PRO A 108 -17.97 -3.12 2.71
CA PRO A 108 -18.77 -2.75 3.88
C PRO A 108 -17.89 -2.33 5.05
N ASP A 109 -16.63 -2.77 5.10
CA ASP A 109 -15.69 -2.45 6.17
C ASP A 109 -14.86 -1.20 5.91
N ARG A 110 -15.17 -0.44 4.84
CA ARG A 110 -14.45 0.79 4.56
C ARG A 110 -14.61 1.80 5.69
N ASP A 111 -13.54 2.52 5.96
CA ASP A 111 -13.53 3.56 7.00
C ASP A 111 -13.10 4.89 6.36
N LEU A 112 -14.08 5.65 5.88
CA LEU A 112 -13.81 6.91 5.20
C LEU A 112 -13.19 7.95 6.13
N ASN A 113 -13.53 7.93 7.41
CA ASN A 113 -12.91 8.84 8.35
C ASN A 113 -11.41 8.58 8.48
N ARG A 114 -11.03 7.31 8.56
CA ARG A 114 -9.62 6.92 8.61
C ARG A 114 -8.92 7.27 7.31
N LEU A 115 -9.58 7.04 6.18
CA LEU A 115 -9.02 7.36 4.86
C LEU A 115 -8.65 8.84 4.77
N TYR A 116 -9.57 9.73 5.12
CA TYR A 116 -9.33 11.16 5.05
C TYR A 116 -8.33 11.63 6.11
N GLU A 117 -8.34 11.04 7.29
CA GLU A 117 -7.35 11.34 8.32
C GLU A 117 -5.94 11.02 7.85
N TYR A 118 -5.75 9.85 7.24
CA TYR A 118 -4.45 9.45 6.67
C TYR A 118 -4.04 10.39 5.54
N ALA A 119 -4.98 10.71 4.65
CA ALA A 119 -4.70 11.62 3.54
C ALA A 119 -4.25 12.98 4.03
N LYS A 120 -4.89 13.49 5.08
CA LYS A 120 -4.52 14.78 5.69
C LYS A 120 -3.13 14.72 6.29
N LYS A 121 -2.83 13.68 7.06
CA LYS A 121 -1.51 13.52 7.67
C LYS A 121 -0.39 13.38 6.63
N LEU A 122 -0.71 12.80 5.48
CA LEU A 122 0.26 12.58 4.40
C LEU A 122 0.30 13.71 3.38
N GLY A 123 -0.50 14.76 3.58
CA GLY A 123 -0.49 15.94 2.72
C GLY A 123 -1.11 15.75 1.35
N CYS A 124 -2.00 14.77 1.18
CA CYS A 124 -2.65 14.49 -0.10
C CYS A 124 -4.18 14.44 0.00
N GLU A 125 -4.76 15.13 0.98
CA GLU A 125 -6.19 15.15 1.20
C GLU A 125 -6.98 15.59 -0.04
N LYS A 126 -6.50 16.62 -0.72
CA LYS A 126 -7.19 17.15 -1.90
C LYS A 126 -7.26 16.11 -3.03
N LYS A 127 -6.18 15.39 -3.27
CA LYS A 127 -6.12 14.35 -4.29
C LYS A 127 -7.08 13.21 -3.97
N VAL A 128 -7.07 12.78 -2.71
CA VAL A 128 -7.94 11.70 -2.25
C VAL A 128 -9.41 12.12 -2.36
N ARG A 129 -9.76 13.33 -1.94
CA ARG A 129 -11.13 13.83 -2.07
C ARG A 129 -11.60 13.87 -3.51
N THR A 130 -10.73 14.30 -4.43
CA THR A 130 -11.06 14.35 -5.86
C THR A 130 -11.43 12.96 -6.38
N TYR A 131 -10.64 11.94 -6.06
CA TYR A 131 -10.95 10.57 -6.47
C TYR A 131 -12.26 10.07 -5.86
N MET A 132 -12.47 10.35 -4.57
CA MET A 132 -13.68 9.88 -3.88
C MET A 132 -14.94 10.57 -4.41
N GLU A 133 -14.88 11.86 -4.68
CA GLU A 133 -16.02 12.62 -5.21
C GLU A 133 -16.41 12.15 -6.61
N VAL A 134 -15.45 11.80 -7.43
CA VAL A 134 -15.71 11.34 -8.79
C VAL A 134 -16.31 9.93 -8.81
N LEU A 135 -15.88 9.07 -7.89
CA LEU A 135 -16.23 7.64 -7.92
C LEU A 135 -17.33 7.23 -6.93
N LEU A 136 -17.64 8.08 -5.98
CA LEU A 136 -18.73 7.80 -5.03
C LEU A 136 -20.10 7.96 -5.67
#